data_0264b509d89307db0eb517bac3b6da75
#
_entry.id   0264b509d89307db0eb517bac3b6da75
#
_cell.length_a   1.000
_cell.length_b   1.000
_cell.length_c   1.000
_cell.angle_alpha   90.00
_cell.angle_beta   90.00
_cell.angle_gamma   90.00
#
_symmetry.space_group_name_H-M   'P 1'
#
loop_
_entity.id
_entity.type
_entity.pdbx_description
1 polymer ?
#
loop_
_entity_poly.entity_id
_entity_poly.type
_entity_poly.pdbx_seq_one_letter_code
_entity_poly.pdbx_strand_id
1 'polypeptide(L)'
;MIKENPTIAIIAGEVSGDILGSGLIQALKRHYPQAKFVGIGGERMIAQGFESFFDMEELSVMGLVEVLKHLPRLLKIRRSIIDQLSDIKPDVFIGIDAPDFNLTVELKLKEKGIKTIHYVSPSVWAWRQNRIYKIAKATHQVLAFLPFEKAFYDRFNVPCRFIGHTMADAIPLKPNRTEACQTLGIDEKGHYLAILVGSRGSEVGFLTEPFLKTALLLKEKYPDLQFLVPLVNEKRRQQFEEIKAQIAPDLDMYLIDGKARQVMIAAEATLLASGTAALEAMLCKSPMVVGYRMKPFTHFLAKRLVKTKYISLPNLLADEMLVPEMIQEDCEPQKLAEQLSQYLGDDESAVKSRSVLIQRFTELHKLIQCDADTQAAQAVIDLLEQKHD
;
A
#
# COMPACT_ATOMS: atom_id res chain seq x y z
N MET A 1 -0.08 25.30 28.74
CA MET A 1 -1.56 25.20 28.64
C MET A 1 -1.85 24.45 27.35
N ILE A 2 -2.68 23.41 27.41
CA ILE A 2 -3.15 22.69 26.22
C ILE A 2 -3.99 23.69 25.42
N LYS A 3 -3.67 23.83 24.13
CA LYS A 3 -4.39 24.76 23.25
C LYS A 3 -5.71 24.11 22.87
N GLU A 4 -6.83 24.70 23.25
CA GLU A 4 -8.18 24.15 22.94
C GLU A 4 -8.46 24.09 21.44
N ASN A 5 -7.85 24.99 20.65
CA ASN A 5 -8.04 25.10 19.20
C ASN A 5 -6.68 25.08 18.48
N PRO A 6 -6.05 23.91 18.32
CA PRO A 6 -4.77 23.83 17.63
C PRO A 6 -4.89 24.08 16.13
N THR A 7 -3.83 24.62 15.55
CA THR A 7 -3.65 24.66 14.09
C THR A 7 -2.77 23.49 13.68
N ILE A 8 -3.31 22.61 12.86
CA ILE A 8 -2.67 21.37 12.42
C ILE A 8 -2.39 21.49 10.93
N ALA A 9 -1.11 21.44 10.56
CA ALA A 9 -0.71 21.47 9.17
C ALA A 9 -0.49 20.05 8.65
N ILE A 10 -1.00 19.75 7.43
CA ILE A 10 -0.88 18.43 6.82
C ILE A 10 -0.47 18.57 5.35
N ILE A 11 0.43 17.71 4.89
CA ILE A 11 0.73 17.58 3.46
C ILE A 11 0.52 16.14 3.03
N ALA A 12 -0.41 15.94 2.08
CA ALA A 12 -0.63 14.71 1.32
C ALA A 12 -0.35 15.00 -0.16
N GLY A 13 0.44 14.14 -0.81
CA GLY A 13 0.85 14.33 -2.22
C GLY A 13 0.14 13.41 -3.21
N GLU A 14 -0.71 12.50 -2.75
CA GLU A 14 -1.38 11.50 -3.58
C GLU A 14 -2.75 11.14 -3.00
N VAL A 15 -3.60 10.53 -3.82
CA VAL A 15 -4.96 10.09 -3.42
C VAL A 15 -4.95 9.20 -2.18
N SER A 16 -3.95 8.31 -2.06
CA SER A 16 -3.77 7.48 -0.86
C SER A 16 -3.52 8.31 0.39
N GLY A 17 -2.69 9.34 0.28
CA GLY A 17 -2.42 10.29 1.37
C GLY A 17 -3.65 11.14 1.73
N ASP A 18 -4.47 11.53 0.75
CA ASP A 18 -5.72 12.27 0.96
C ASP A 18 -6.76 11.44 1.75
N ILE A 19 -6.84 10.13 1.46
CA ILE A 19 -7.68 9.20 2.22
C ILE A 19 -7.22 9.14 3.68
N LEU A 20 -5.92 8.96 3.93
CA LEU A 20 -5.35 8.90 5.27
C LEU A 20 -5.52 10.23 6.02
N GLY A 21 -5.27 11.35 5.34
CA GLY A 21 -5.45 12.69 5.90
C GLY A 21 -6.89 12.98 6.29
N SER A 22 -7.84 12.56 5.45
CA SER A 22 -9.28 12.71 5.72
C SER A 22 -9.71 11.93 6.98
N GLY A 23 -9.30 10.66 7.12
CA GLY A 23 -9.58 9.85 8.31
C GLY A 23 -8.96 10.44 9.57
N LEU A 24 -7.71 10.88 9.49
CA LEU A 24 -7.00 11.53 10.58
C LEU A 24 -7.71 12.83 11.02
N ILE A 25 -8.12 13.69 10.08
CA ILE A 25 -8.85 14.94 10.38
C ILE A 25 -10.16 14.62 11.10
N GLN A 26 -10.91 13.63 10.59
CA GLN A 26 -12.16 13.21 11.21
C GLN A 26 -11.95 12.72 12.65
N ALA A 27 -10.92 11.93 12.90
CA ALA A 27 -10.59 11.44 14.23
C ALA A 27 -10.13 12.58 15.17
N LEU A 28 -9.29 13.50 14.68
CA LEU A 28 -8.84 14.67 15.46
C LEU A 28 -9.97 15.62 15.83
N LYS A 29 -10.96 15.82 14.96
CA LYS A 29 -12.12 16.66 15.23
C LYS A 29 -13.00 16.14 16.37
N ARG A 30 -12.96 14.86 16.70
CA ARG A 30 -13.66 14.31 17.88
C ARG A 30 -13.08 14.85 19.17
N HIS A 31 -11.78 15.13 19.18
CA HIS A 31 -11.07 15.68 20.35
C HIS A 31 -10.92 17.21 20.31
N TYR A 32 -10.63 17.76 19.12
CA TYR A 32 -10.48 19.19 18.87
C TYR A 32 -11.50 19.68 17.83
N PRO A 33 -12.79 19.89 18.21
CA PRO A 33 -13.84 20.21 17.24
C PRO A 33 -13.60 21.54 16.49
N GLN A 34 -12.83 22.46 17.08
CA GLN A 34 -12.52 23.77 16.51
C GLN A 34 -11.10 23.89 15.97
N ALA A 35 -10.37 22.78 15.83
CA ALA A 35 -9.04 22.79 15.25
C ALA A 35 -9.06 23.30 13.81
N LYS A 36 -8.02 24.04 13.43
CA LYS A 36 -7.82 24.47 12.04
C LYS A 36 -6.88 23.48 11.34
N PHE A 37 -7.25 23.08 10.12
CA PHE A 37 -6.48 22.16 9.30
C PHE A 37 -6.07 22.87 8.02
N VAL A 38 -4.76 22.94 7.74
CA VAL A 38 -4.20 23.70 6.62
C VAL A 38 -3.03 22.95 5.96
N GLY A 39 -2.74 23.25 4.68
CA GLY A 39 -1.54 22.71 4.01
C GLY A 39 -1.77 22.31 2.57
N ILE A 40 -1.48 21.05 2.19
CA ILE A 40 -1.74 20.51 0.86
C ILE A 40 -2.50 19.18 1.00
N GLY A 41 -3.67 19.10 0.40
CA GLY A 41 -4.53 17.91 0.45
C GLY A 41 -5.54 17.91 -0.69
N GLY A 42 -6.20 16.77 -0.89
CA GLY A 42 -7.18 16.57 -1.93
C GLY A 42 -8.62 16.79 -1.49
N GLU A 43 -9.54 16.40 -2.35
CA GLU A 43 -10.99 16.64 -2.17
C GLU A 43 -11.54 16.01 -0.88
N ARG A 44 -11.02 14.86 -0.44
CA ARG A 44 -11.49 14.18 0.76
C ARG A 44 -11.13 14.95 2.03
N MET A 45 -9.92 15.48 2.12
CA MET A 45 -9.50 16.34 3.22
C MET A 45 -10.27 17.66 3.19
N ILE A 46 -10.44 18.28 2.02
CA ILE A 46 -11.22 19.52 1.83
C ILE A 46 -12.68 19.32 2.29
N ALA A 47 -13.29 18.18 1.97
CA ALA A 47 -14.63 17.83 2.45
C ALA A 47 -14.71 17.74 4.00
N GLN A 48 -13.58 17.53 4.68
CA GLN A 48 -13.47 17.59 6.14
C GLN A 48 -13.16 19.01 6.67
N GLY A 49 -13.24 20.05 5.82
CA GLY A 49 -12.94 21.43 6.22
C GLY A 49 -11.45 21.76 6.31
N PHE A 50 -10.63 21.08 5.51
CA PHE A 50 -9.22 21.37 5.33
C PHE A 50 -9.03 22.50 4.32
N GLU A 51 -8.12 23.43 4.61
CA GLU A 51 -7.74 24.52 3.71
C GLU A 51 -6.46 24.12 2.95
N SER A 52 -6.59 23.85 1.65
CA SER A 52 -5.45 23.49 0.80
C SER A 52 -4.87 24.74 0.11
N PHE A 53 -3.55 24.97 0.27
CA PHE A 53 -2.84 26.11 -0.33
C PHE A 53 -2.39 25.85 -1.77
N PHE A 54 -2.29 24.59 -2.16
CA PHE A 54 -1.91 24.16 -3.51
C PHE A 54 -2.77 22.97 -3.92
N ASP A 55 -2.91 22.79 -5.23
CA ASP A 55 -3.51 21.58 -5.76
C ASP A 55 -2.60 20.37 -5.44
N MET A 56 -3.21 19.32 -4.86
CA MET A 56 -2.49 18.08 -4.53
C MET A 56 -1.88 17.43 -5.77
N GLU A 57 -2.51 17.56 -6.94
CA GLU A 57 -2.01 17.00 -8.20
C GLU A 57 -0.62 17.53 -8.58
N GLU A 58 -0.26 18.73 -8.12
CA GLU A 58 1.08 19.27 -8.33
C GLU A 58 2.20 18.47 -7.67
N LEU A 59 1.87 17.65 -6.64
CA LEU A 59 2.81 16.75 -5.98
C LEU A 59 2.75 15.32 -6.53
N SER A 60 1.68 14.96 -7.23
CA SER A 60 1.42 13.61 -7.78
C SER A 60 2.24 13.30 -9.04
N VAL A 61 3.53 13.60 -9.05
CA VAL A 61 4.41 13.39 -10.20
C VAL A 61 5.07 12.02 -10.09
N MET A 62 4.71 11.08 -10.97
CA MET A 62 5.28 9.72 -10.99
C MET A 62 6.25 9.52 -12.15
N GLY A 63 7.39 8.88 -11.85
CA GLY A 63 8.41 8.54 -12.84
C GLY A 63 9.59 9.50 -12.89
N LEU A 64 10.81 8.93 -13.03
CA LEU A 64 12.07 9.69 -12.96
C LEU A 64 12.13 10.85 -13.96
N VAL A 65 11.63 10.65 -15.17
CA VAL A 65 11.66 11.66 -16.25
C VAL A 65 10.64 12.77 -15.96
N GLU A 66 9.46 12.44 -15.47
CA GLU A 66 8.42 13.41 -15.12
C GLU A 66 8.83 14.22 -13.89
N VAL A 67 9.36 13.56 -12.86
CA VAL A 67 9.92 14.23 -11.67
C VAL A 67 11.00 15.23 -12.07
N LEU A 68 11.92 14.88 -12.98
CA LEU A 68 12.98 15.81 -13.43
C LEU A 68 12.41 17.03 -14.17
N LYS A 69 11.36 16.85 -14.98
CA LYS A 69 10.70 17.98 -15.69
C LYS A 69 10.00 18.93 -14.72
N HIS A 70 9.37 18.40 -13.69
CA HIS A 70 8.58 19.18 -12.72
C HIS A 70 9.40 19.61 -11.50
N LEU A 71 10.66 19.19 -11.38
CA LEU A 71 11.52 19.46 -10.22
C LEU A 71 11.59 20.95 -9.82
N PRO A 72 11.78 21.93 -10.76
CA PRO A 72 11.80 23.35 -10.40
C PRO A 72 10.48 23.80 -9.75
N ARG A 73 9.35 23.31 -10.27
CA ARG A 73 8.01 23.62 -9.74
C ARG A 73 7.83 23.03 -8.35
N LEU A 74 8.18 21.75 -8.16
CA LEU A 74 8.12 21.07 -6.85
C LEU A 74 8.99 21.79 -5.81
N LEU A 75 10.19 22.23 -6.18
CA LEU A 75 11.08 22.99 -5.29
C LEU A 75 10.49 24.36 -4.93
N LYS A 76 9.82 25.03 -5.87
CA LYS A 76 9.14 26.31 -5.62
C LYS A 76 7.96 26.12 -4.64
N ILE A 77 7.10 25.12 -4.88
CA ILE A 77 5.99 24.79 -3.99
C ILE A 77 6.52 24.47 -2.59
N ARG A 78 7.56 23.61 -2.50
CA ARG A 78 8.14 23.22 -1.21
C ARG A 78 8.70 24.42 -0.44
N ARG A 79 9.33 25.38 -1.11
CA ARG A 79 9.81 26.61 -0.47
C ARG A 79 8.64 27.46 0.00
N SER A 80 7.66 27.71 -0.87
CA SER A 80 6.48 28.51 -0.55
C SER A 80 5.68 27.94 0.62
N ILE A 81 5.46 26.61 0.67
CA ILE A 81 4.73 26.01 1.78
C ILE A 81 5.51 26.07 3.10
N ILE A 82 6.84 25.94 3.07
CA ILE A 82 7.68 26.14 4.26
C ILE A 82 7.55 27.57 4.78
N ASP A 83 7.58 28.56 3.89
CA ASP A 83 7.46 29.97 4.28
C ASP A 83 6.08 30.25 4.88
N GLN A 84 4.99 29.85 4.18
CA GLN A 84 3.62 30.03 4.66
C GLN A 84 3.39 29.36 6.03
N LEU A 85 3.80 28.09 6.19
CA LEU A 85 3.64 27.38 7.46
C LEU A 85 4.54 27.94 8.56
N SER A 86 5.67 28.56 8.21
CA SER A 86 6.53 29.25 9.18
C SER A 86 5.88 30.52 9.72
N ASP A 87 5.10 31.21 8.89
CA ASP A 87 4.36 32.41 9.28
C ASP A 87 3.11 32.05 10.10
N ILE A 88 2.39 31.00 9.70
CA ILE A 88 1.21 30.48 10.41
C ILE A 88 1.59 29.91 11.78
N LYS A 89 2.77 29.30 11.91
CA LYS A 89 3.26 28.59 13.11
C LYS A 89 2.26 27.57 13.64
N PRO A 90 1.95 26.52 12.85
CA PRO A 90 1.05 25.48 13.32
C PRO A 90 1.60 24.78 14.57
N ASP A 91 0.72 24.26 15.40
CA ASP A 91 1.08 23.54 16.63
C ASP A 91 1.74 22.19 16.32
N VAL A 92 1.37 21.58 15.18
CA VAL A 92 2.00 20.37 14.64
C VAL A 92 1.93 20.38 13.12
N PHE A 93 2.96 19.82 12.50
CA PHE A 93 3.00 19.50 11.08
C PHE A 93 3.04 17.98 10.87
N ILE A 94 2.25 17.49 9.92
CA ILE A 94 2.12 16.07 9.59
C ILE A 94 2.39 15.89 8.10
N GLY A 95 3.50 15.24 7.75
CA GLY A 95 3.79 14.82 6.38
C GLY A 95 3.26 13.41 6.12
N ILE A 96 2.29 13.27 5.22
CA ILE A 96 1.74 11.96 4.86
C ILE A 96 2.46 11.44 3.63
N ASP A 97 3.19 10.31 3.78
CA ASP A 97 3.97 9.68 2.71
C ASP A 97 4.92 10.68 1.99
N ALA A 98 5.21 10.48 0.70
CA ALA A 98 6.06 11.35 -0.12
C ALA A 98 7.35 11.82 0.61
N PRO A 99 8.20 10.89 1.13
CA PRO A 99 9.28 11.21 2.06
C PRO A 99 10.36 12.13 1.45
N ASP A 100 10.53 12.13 0.13
CA ASP A 100 11.52 13.01 -0.53
C ASP A 100 11.07 14.49 -0.54
N PHE A 101 9.77 14.73 -0.45
CA PHE A 101 9.19 16.06 -0.28
C PHE A 101 9.03 16.40 1.20
N ASN A 102 8.29 15.59 1.94
CA ASN A 102 7.84 15.87 3.30
C ASN A 102 8.98 15.92 4.32
N LEU A 103 9.96 15.01 4.30
CA LEU A 103 11.08 15.04 5.25
C LEU A 103 11.91 16.34 5.19
N THR A 104 11.90 17.04 4.05
CA THR A 104 12.58 18.33 3.95
C THR A 104 11.73 19.44 4.58
N VAL A 105 10.41 19.41 4.40
CA VAL A 105 9.48 20.35 5.06
C VAL A 105 9.52 20.14 6.55
N GLU A 106 9.39 18.90 7.02
CA GLU A 106 9.46 18.50 8.43
C GLU A 106 10.73 19.02 9.10
N LEU A 107 11.90 18.78 8.48
CA LEU A 107 13.17 19.26 9.02
C LEU A 107 13.18 20.78 9.18
N LYS A 108 12.73 21.53 8.17
CA LYS A 108 12.74 22.99 8.20
C LYS A 108 11.75 23.58 9.20
N LEU A 109 10.61 22.95 9.39
CA LEU A 109 9.62 23.36 10.38
C LEU A 109 10.07 22.97 11.80
N LYS A 110 10.68 21.80 11.97
CA LYS A 110 11.28 21.37 13.25
C LYS A 110 12.40 22.31 13.70
N GLU A 111 13.27 22.76 12.79
CA GLU A 111 14.30 23.78 13.07
C GLU A 111 13.71 25.11 13.58
N LYS A 112 12.44 25.38 13.27
CA LYS A 112 11.68 26.56 13.74
C LYS A 112 10.84 26.28 14.99
N GLY A 113 11.01 25.12 15.64
CA GLY A 113 10.32 24.74 16.87
C GLY A 113 8.91 24.17 16.67
N ILE A 114 8.49 23.88 15.44
CA ILE A 114 7.19 23.26 15.15
C ILE A 114 7.31 21.76 15.37
N LYS A 115 6.35 21.13 16.07
CA LYS A 115 6.27 19.68 16.24
C LYS A 115 6.00 19.00 14.90
N THR A 116 6.67 17.88 14.60
CA THR A 116 6.60 17.22 13.28
C THR A 116 6.36 15.72 13.40
N ILE A 117 5.44 15.20 12.60
CA ILE A 117 5.12 13.78 12.50
C ILE A 117 5.25 13.37 11.02
N HIS A 118 5.91 12.23 10.78
CA HIS A 118 5.86 11.57 9.47
C HIS A 118 4.87 10.43 9.52
N TYR A 119 3.79 10.53 8.76
CA TYR A 119 2.74 9.52 8.70
C TYR A 119 2.95 8.65 7.46
N VAL A 120 3.00 7.37 7.64
CA VAL A 120 3.46 6.30 6.74
C VAL A 120 4.99 6.17 6.73
N SER A 121 5.50 5.17 7.44
CA SER A 121 6.92 4.85 7.45
C SER A 121 7.47 4.61 6.05
N PRO A 122 8.50 5.35 5.59
CA PRO A 122 9.18 4.97 4.36
C PRO A 122 9.82 3.59 4.48
N SER A 123 9.90 2.85 3.39
CA SER A 123 10.46 1.47 3.36
C SER A 123 11.98 1.41 3.63
N VAL A 124 12.47 2.23 4.58
CA VAL A 124 13.90 2.29 4.96
C VAL A 124 14.39 1.01 5.63
N TRP A 125 13.49 0.24 6.21
CA TRP A 125 13.78 -1.08 6.77
C TRP A 125 14.20 -2.10 5.69
N ALA A 126 13.69 -1.96 4.46
CA ALA A 126 14.00 -2.85 3.35
C ALA A 126 15.28 -2.44 2.61
N TRP A 127 15.50 -1.14 2.41
CA TRP A 127 16.62 -0.61 1.65
C TRP A 127 16.95 0.83 2.07
N ARG A 128 18.19 1.31 1.79
CA ARG A 128 18.63 2.66 2.17
C ARG A 128 18.48 2.97 3.66
N GLN A 129 18.79 2.02 4.53
CA GLN A 129 18.61 2.13 5.99
C GLN A 129 19.23 3.41 6.57
N ASN A 130 20.30 3.95 5.97
CA ASN A 130 20.93 5.20 6.42
C ASN A 130 19.99 6.43 6.36
N ARG A 131 18.87 6.36 5.63
CA ARG A 131 17.86 7.45 5.66
C ARG A 131 17.22 7.62 7.04
N ILE A 132 17.32 6.63 7.92
CA ILE A 132 16.83 6.70 9.30
C ILE A 132 17.40 7.92 10.04
N TYR A 133 18.66 8.28 9.81
CA TYR A 133 19.27 9.46 10.44
C TYR A 133 18.66 10.79 9.96
N LYS A 134 18.24 10.85 8.68
CA LYS A 134 17.51 12.02 8.16
C LYS A 134 16.12 12.10 8.79
N ILE A 135 15.42 10.96 8.90
CA ILE A 135 14.10 10.88 9.53
C ILE A 135 14.17 11.32 10.99
N ALA A 136 15.12 10.80 11.77
CA ALA A 136 15.33 11.16 13.16
C ALA A 136 15.54 12.68 13.36
N LYS A 137 16.27 13.32 12.44
CA LYS A 137 16.47 14.78 12.48
C LYS A 137 15.21 15.54 12.11
N ALA A 138 14.42 15.05 11.15
CA ALA A 138 13.28 15.75 10.60
C ALA A 138 12.00 15.61 11.45
N THR A 139 11.84 14.50 12.19
CA THR A 139 10.59 14.17 12.85
C THR A 139 10.73 14.12 14.36
N HIS A 140 9.64 14.40 15.09
CA HIS A 140 9.49 14.07 16.50
C HIS A 140 8.94 12.65 16.66
N GLN A 141 8.11 12.20 15.72
CA GLN A 141 7.52 10.86 15.73
C GLN A 141 7.24 10.38 14.31
N VAL A 142 7.36 9.07 14.10
CA VAL A 142 6.93 8.38 12.88
C VAL A 142 5.71 7.51 13.21
N LEU A 143 4.71 7.48 12.33
CA LEU A 143 3.57 6.57 12.42
C LEU A 143 3.76 5.45 11.40
N ALA A 144 3.77 4.22 11.89
CA ALA A 144 4.01 3.02 11.09
C ALA A 144 2.78 2.12 11.05
N PHE A 145 2.52 1.53 9.89
CA PHE A 145 1.38 0.64 9.68
C PHE A 145 1.62 -0.80 10.14
N LEU A 146 2.89 -1.21 10.22
CA LEU A 146 3.26 -2.59 10.47
C LEU A 146 4.21 -2.71 11.67
N PRO A 147 4.04 -3.73 12.51
CA PRO A 147 4.80 -3.84 13.77
C PRO A 147 6.31 -4.01 13.55
N PHE A 148 6.75 -4.67 12.47
CA PHE A 148 8.16 -4.82 12.15
C PHE A 148 8.84 -3.50 11.76
N GLU A 149 8.07 -2.53 11.23
CA GLU A 149 8.57 -1.18 10.96
C GLU A 149 8.96 -0.49 12.27
N LYS A 150 8.04 -0.51 13.25
CA LYS A 150 8.34 0.03 14.60
C LYS A 150 9.59 -0.61 15.20
N ALA A 151 9.70 -1.94 15.13
CA ALA A 151 10.87 -2.67 15.62
C ALA A 151 12.17 -2.24 14.93
N PHE A 152 12.12 -1.84 13.65
CA PHE A 152 13.26 -1.25 12.96
C PHE A 152 13.64 0.13 13.53
N TYR A 153 12.69 1.03 13.75
CA TYR A 153 12.95 2.36 14.32
C TYR A 153 13.49 2.29 15.75
N ASP A 154 13.00 1.34 16.55
CA ASP A 154 13.45 1.12 17.95
C ASP A 154 14.95 0.80 18.02
N ARG A 155 15.51 0.07 17.02
CA ARG A 155 16.96 -0.22 16.95
C ARG A 155 17.84 1.02 16.82
N PHE A 156 17.26 2.12 16.33
CA PHE A 156 17.98 3.39 16.12
C PHE A 156 17.53 4.48 17.11
N ASN A 157 16.75 4.11 18.12
CA ASN A 157 16.16 5.06 19.10
C ASN A 157 15.41 6.22 18.43
N VAL A 158 14.70 5.95 17.32
CA VAL A 158 13.85 6.94 16.65
C VAL A 158 12.42 6.73 17.10
N PRO A 159 11.74 7.76 17.67
CA PRO A 159 10.37 7.61 18.11
C PRO A 159 9.45 7.18 16.99
N CYS A 160 8.83 6.00 17.14
CA CYS A 160 7.90 5.43 16.19
C CYS A 160 6.72 4.78 16.92
N ARG A 161 5.51 5.06 16.44
CA ARG A 161 4.29 4.43 16.94
C ARG A 161 3.70 3.53 15.87
N PHE A 162 3.49 2.28 16.20
CA PHE A 162 2.67 1.37 15.40
C PHE A 162 1.20 1.72 15.65
N ILE A 163 0.46 1.99 14.57
CA ILE A 163 -0.93 2.47 14.63
C ILE A 163 -1.93 1.47 14.03
N GLY A 164 -1.46 0.37 13.45
CA GLY A 164 -2.27 -0.52 12.62
C GLY A 164 -2.39 -0.01 11.19
N HIS A 165 -3.16 -0.71 10.37
CA HIS A 165 -3.29 -0.43 8.95
C HIS A 165 -4.74 -0.11 8.56
N THR A 166 -4.99 1.07 7.99
CA THR A 166 -6.33 1.52 7.59
C THR A 166 -7.05 0.55 6.65
N MET A 167 -6.30 -0.15 5.80
CA MET A 167 -6.87 -1.19 4.93
C MET A 167 -7.38 -2.40 5.74
N ALA A 168 -6.71 -2.74 6.85
CA ALA A 168 -7.16 -3.81 7.74
C ALA A 168 -8.44 -3.41 8.51
N ASP A 169 -8.56 -2.13 8.86
CA ASP A 169 -9.79 -1.62 9.48
C ASP A 169 -10.97 -1.59 8.49
N ALA A 170 -10.69 -1.33 7.20
CA ALA A 170 -11.70 -1.19 6.15
C ALA A 170 -12.18 -2.54 5.57
N ILE A 171 -11.38 -3.61 5.63
CA ILE A 171 -11.75 -4.93 5.11
C ILE A 171 -12.27 -5.79 6.27
N PRO A 172 -13.44 -6.44 6.14
CA PRO A 172 -13.97 -7.27 7.21
C PRO A 172 -13.11 -8.53 7.45
N LEU A 173 -13.03 -8.99 8.69
CA LEU A 173 -12.32 -10.23 9.06
C LEU A 173 -12.84 -11.47 8.33
N LYS A 174 -14.12 -11.46 7.94
CA LYS A 174 -14.77 -12.49 7.13
C LYS A 174 -15.35 -11.84 5.89
N PRO A 175 -14.59 -11.75 4.79
CA PRO A 175 -15.08 -11.23 3.52
C PRO A 175 -16.26 -12.06 2.99
N ASN A 176 -17.21 -11.41 2.33
CA ASN A 176 -18.41 -12.05 1.79
C ASN A 176 -18.22 -12.39 0.31
N ARG A 177 -17.98 -13.67 -0.01
CA ARG A 177 -17.80 -14.14 -1.38
C ARG A 177 -19.04 -13.96 -2.24
N THR A 178 -20.23 -14.24 -1.69
CA THR A 178 -21.49 -14.06 -2.40
C THR A 178 -21.69 -12.62 -2.87
N GLU A 179 -21.47 -11.65 -1.97
CA GLU A 179 -21.55 -10.22 -2.29
C GLU A 179 -20.51 -9.81 -3.34
N ALA A 180 -19.29 -10.35 -3.24
CA ALA A 180 -18.23 -10.08 -4.22
C ALA A 180 -18.62 -10.61 -5.61
N CYS A 181 -19.12 -11.86 -5.71
CA CYS A 181 -19.59 -12.43 -6.96
C CYS A 181 -20.77 -11.65 -7.56
N GLN A 182 -21.76 -11.25 -6.74
CA GLN A 182 -22.85 -10.38 -7.17
C GLN A 182 -22.36 -9.05 -7.72
N THR A 183 -21.41 -8.40 -7.03
CA THR A 183 -20.81 -7.12 -7.46
C THR A 183 -20.07 -7.25 -8.79
N LEU A 184 -19.49 -8.42 -9.06
CA LEU A 184 -18.80 -8.73 -10.30
C LEU A 184 -19.72 -9.25 -11.40
N GLY A 185 -20.95 -9.65 -11.08
CA GLY A 185 -21.90 -10.25 -12.02
C GLY A 185 -21.49 -11.65 -12.47
N ILE A 186 -20.86 -12.43 -11.60
CA ILE A 186 -20.37 -13.80 -11.86
C ILE A 186 -21.07 -14.82 -10.96
N ASP A 187 -21.01 -16.10 -11.35
CA ASP A 187 -21.63 -17.19 -10.58
C ASP A 187 -20.87 -17.44 -9.27
N GLU A 188 -21.59 -17.50 -8.17
CA GLU A 188 -21.02 -17.81 -6.85
C GLU A 188 -20.42 -19.23 -6.78
N LYS A 189 -20.94 -20.17 -7.58
CA LYS A 189 -20.46 -21.56 -7.62
C LYS A 189 -19.30 -21.77 -8.59
N GLY A 190 -18.89 -20.72 -9.32
CA GLY A 190 -17.79 -20.81 -10.27
C GLY A 190 -16.43 -20.99 -9.58
N HIS A 191 -15.51 -21.67 -10.27
CA HIS A 191 -14.11 -21.81 -9.86
C HIS A 191 -13.27 -20.69 -10.46
N TYR A 192 -12.68 -19.86 -9.63
CA TYR A 192 -12.02 -18.64 -10.09
C TYR A 192 -10.58 -18.54 -9.57
N LEU A 193 -9.67 -18.16 -10.48
CA LEU A 193 -8.33 -17.68 -10.16
C LEU A 193 -8.25 -16.18 -10.47
N ALA A 194 -7.86 -15.38 -9.49
CA ALA A 194 -7.55 -13.97 -9.69
C ALA A 194 -6.13 -13.81 -10.24
N ILE A 195 -5.95 -12.97 -11.27
CA ILE A 195 -4.65 -12.67 -11.87
C ILE A 195 -4.42 -11.15 -11.84
N LEU A 196 -3.52 -10.70 -10.98
CA LEU A 196 -3.19 -9.29 -10.78
C LEU A 196 -1.77 -9.01 -11.31
N VAL A 197 -1.67 -8.56 -12.55
CA VAL A 197 -0.38 -8.32 -13.24
C VAL A 197 0.35 -7.04 -12.79
N GLY A 198 -0.22 -6.31 -11.82
CA GLY A 198 0.34 -5.06 -11.31
C GLY A 198 -0.33 -3.82 -11.88
N SER A 199 0.04 -2.66 -11.33
CA SER A 199 -0.51 -1.35 -11.69
C SER A 199 0.43 -0.53 -12.60
N ARG A 200 1.72 -0.83 -12.57
CA ARG A 200 2.74 -0.12 -13.36
C ARG A 200 2.95 -0.79 -14.71
N GLY A 201 3.23 0.03 -15.74
CA GLY A 201 3.47 -0.49 -17.09
C GLY A 201 4.62 -1.49 -17.19
N SER A 202 5.64 -1.34 -16.36
CA SER A 202 6.75 -2.30 -16.29
C SER A 202 6.33 -3.63 -15.67
N GLU A 203 5.47 -3.61 -14.64
CA GLU A 203 4.94 -4.82 -14.01
C GLU A 203 4.07 -5.59 -15.01
N VAL A 204 3.10 -4.92 -15.63
CA VAL A 204 2.25 -5.52 -16.69
C VAL A 204 3.11 -6.09 -17.82
N GLY A 205 4.13 -5.36 -18.29
CA GLY A 205 5.01 -5.83 -19.36
C GLY A 205 5.86 -7.06 -19.02
N PHE A 206 6.27 -7.23 -17.75
CA PHE A 206 7.11 -8.37 -17.34
C PHE A 206 6.31 -9.59 -16.84
N LEU A 207 5.12 -9.37 -16.32
CA LEU A 207 4.36 -10.43 -15.63
C LEU A 207 3.20 -10.99 -16.45
N THR A 208 2.66 -10.24 -17.42
CA THR A 208 1.50 -10.72 -18.19
C THR A 208 1.81 -12.01 -18.93
N GLU A 209 2.93 -12.10 -19.64
CA GLU A 209 3.29 -13.32 -20.38
C GLU A 209 3.43 -14.56 -19.47
N PRO A 210 4.27 -14.58 -18.42
CA PRO A 210 4.37 -15.76 -17.55
C PRO A 210 3.05 -16.07 -16.84
N PHE A 211 2.23 -15.10 -16.47
CA PHE A 211 0.93 -15.33 -15.82
C PHE A 211 -0.10 -15.92 -16.80
N LEU A 212 -0.12 -15.47 -18.04
CA LEU A 212 -0.99 -16.06 -19.08
C LEU A 212 -0.58 -17.50 -19.40
N LYS A 213 0.72 -17.79 -19.53
CA LYS A 213 1.21 -19.16 -19.71
C LYS A 213 0.87 -20.07 -18.52
N THR A 214 0.91 -19.52 -17.30
CA THR A 214 0.46 -20.23 -16.10
C THR A 214 -1.04 -20.53 -16.19
N ALA A 215 -1.85 -19.57 -16.62
CA ALA A 215 -3.29 -19.74 -16.77
C ALA A 215 -3.63 -20.82 -17.80
N LEU A 216 -2.90 -20.91 -18.93
CA LEU A 216 -3.05 -21.98 -19.91
C LEU A 216 -2.80 -23.37 -19.30
N LEU A 217 -1.69 -23.54 -18.57
CA LEU A 217 -1.37 -24.80 -17.88
C LEU A 217 -2.44 -25.20 -16.86
N LEU A 218 -2.94 -24.21 -16.11
CA LEU A 218 -4.00 -24.46 -15.12
C LEU A 218 -5.34 -24.77 -15.79
N LYS A 219 -5.65 -24.18 -16.96
CA LYS A 219 -6.87 -24.46 -17.72
C LYS A 219 -6.89 -25.88 -18.26
N GLU A 220 -5.72 -26.40 -18.67
CA GLU A 220 -5.59 -27.83 -19.08
C GLU A 220 -5.85 -28.78 -17.91
N LYS A 221 -5.35 -28.45 -16.73
CA LYS A 221 -5.50 -29.25 -15.50
C LYS A 221 -6.88 -29.12 -14.87
N TYR A 222 -7.48 -27.95 -14.92
CA TYR A 222 -8.78 -27.59 -14.32
C TYR A 222 -9.67 -26.98 -15.41
N PRO A 223 -10.39 -27.78 -16.23
CA PRO A 223 -11.17 -27.28 -17.35
C PRO A 223 -12.25 -26.23 -16.97
N ASP A 224 -12.80 -26.32 -15.77
CA ASP A 224 -13.85 -25.41 -15.29
C ASP A 224 -13.29 -24.12 -14.67
N LEU A 225 -11.97 -24.02 -14.52
CA LEU A 225 -11.33 -22.84 -13.94
C LEU A 225 -11.52 -21.62 -14.83
N GLN A 226 -11.95 -20.51 -14.25
CA GLN A 226 -12.15 -19.22 -14.89
C GLN A 226 -11.17 -18.20 -14.31
N PHE A 227 -10.82 -17.19 -15.11
CA PHE A 227 -9.79 -16.21 -14.74
C PHE A 227 -10.40 -14.82 -14.60
N LEU A 228 -10.16 -14.19 -13.45
CA LEU A 228 -10.59 -12.82 -13.16
C LEU A 228 -9.37 -11.90 -13.16
N VAL A 229 -9.35 -10.90 -14.04
CA VAL A 229 -8.21 -9.99 -14.21
C VAL A 229 -8.65 -8.54 -13.94
N PRO A 230 -8.40 -8.02 -12.75
CA PRO A 230 -8.70 -6.62 -12.45
C PRO A 230 -7.61 -5.71 -13.04
N LEU A 231 -8.01 -4.71 -13.79
CA LEU A 231 -7.15 -3.75 -14.47
C LEU A 231 -7.41 -2.34 -13.94
N VAL A 232 -6.35 -1.63 -13.58
CA VAL A 232 -6.47 -0.36 -12.84
C VAL A 232 -6.94 0.81 -13.69
N ASN A 233 -6.71 0.76 -15.00
CA ASN A 233 -7.13 1.78 -15.96
C ASN A 233 -7.03 1.28 -17.40
N GLU A 234 -7.62 2.03 -18.34
CA GLU A 234 -7.66 1.73 -19.76
C GLU A 234 -6.28 1.49 -20.37
N LYS A 235 -5.28 2.28 -20.02
CA LYS A 235 -3.90 2.10 -20.52
C LYS A 235 -3.30 0.76 -20.13
N ARG A 236 -3.61 0.24 -18.93
CA ARG A 236 -3.14 -1.09 -18.49
C ARG A 236 -3.96 -2.20 -19.12
N ARG A 237 -5.25 -1.95 -19.38
CA ARG A 237 -6.12 -2.86 -20.11
C ARG A 237 -5.60 -3.09 -21.53
N GLN A 238 -5.37 -2.05 -22.29
CA GLN A 238 -4.82 -2.14 -23.65
C GLN A 238 -3.49 -2.89 -23.68
N GLN A 239 -2.57 -2.55 -22.77
CA GLN A 239 -1.28 -3.23 -22.67
C GLN A 239 -1.43 -4.72 -22.37
N PHE A 240 -2.35 -5.11 -21.48
CA PHE A 240 -2.64 -6.51 -21.16
C PHE A 240 -3.25 -7.23 -22.36
N GLU A 241 -4.23 -6.64 -23.03
CA GLU A 241 -4.93 -7.21 -24.20
C GLU A 241 -3.98 -7.42 -25.37
N GLU A 242 -3.06 -6.49 -25.64
CA GLU A 242 -2.03 -6.64 -26.68
C GLU A 242 -1.14 -7.87 -26.42
N ILE A 243 -0.71 -8.09 -25.18
CA ILE A 243 0.11 -9.25 -24.82
C ILE A 243 -0.73 -10.52 -24.84
N LYS A 244 -1.98 -10.47 -24.32
CA LYS A 244 -2.90 -11.61 -24.34
C LYS A 244 -3.17 -12.11 -25.76
N ALA A 245 -3.40 -11.19 -26.69
CA ALA A 245 -3.64 -11.54 -28.10
C ALA A 245 -2.48 -12.31 -28.75
N GLN A 246 -1.26 -12.14 -28.26
CA GLN A 246 -0.08 -12.85 -28.76
C GLN A 246 0.17 -14.18 -28.05
N ILE A 247 -0.12 -14.27 -26.75
CA ILE A 247 0.28 -15.40 -25.88
C ILE A 247 -0.87 -16.40 -25.68
N ALA A 248 -2.08 -15.91 -25.51
CA ALA A 248 -3.26 -16.72 -25.18
C ALA A 248 -4.54 -16.14 -25.82
N PRO A 249 -4.60 -16.05 -27.18
CA PRO A 249 -5.71 -15.39 -27.87
C PRO A 249 -7.06 -16.04 -27.52
N ASP A 250 -7.11 -17.36 -27.44
CA ASP A 250 -8.32 -18.15 -27.24
C ASP A 250 -8.68 -18.41 -25.77
N LEU A 251 -7.87 -17.90 -24.83
CA LEU A 251 -8.16 -18.07 -23.40
C LEU A 251 -9.21 -17.05 -22.94
N ASP A 252 -10.38 -17.57 -22.56
CA ASP A 252 -11.43 -16.72 -21.99
C ASP A 252 -11.06 -16.22 -20.60
N MET A 253 -11.21 -14.91 -20.41
CA MET A 253 -10.90 -14.23 -19.15
C MET A 253 -11.89 -13.09 -18.91
N TYR A 254 -12.29 -12.89 -17.67
CA TYR A 254 -13.06 -11.72 -17.25
C TYR A 254 -12.10 -10.56 -16.99
N LEU A 255 -12.04 -9.60 -17.91
CA LEU A 255 -11.28 -8.36 -17.72
C LEU A 255 -12.17 -7.34 -17.01
N ILE A 256 -11.79 -6.95 -15.81
CA ILE A 256 -12.61 -6.17 -14.88
C ILE A 256 -11.93 -4.83 -14.61
N ASP A 257 -12.68 -3.72 -14.75
CA ASP A 257 -12.14 -2.40 -14.46
C ASP A 257 -12.16 -2.14 -12.95
N GLY A 258 -10.98 -1.99 -12.37
CA GLY A 258 -10.83 -1.88 -10.92
C GLY A 258 -11.29 -3.12 -10.17
N LYS A 259 -12.00 -2.93 -9.06
CA LYS A 259 -12.62 -3.97 -8.22
C LYS A 259 -11.68 -5.13 -7.80
N ALA A 260 -10.37 -4.86 -7.67
CA ALA A 260 -9.38 -5.89 -7.33
C ALA A 260 -9.73 -6.63 -6.03
N ARG A 261 -10.28 -5.93 -5.05
CA ARG A 261 -10.72 -6.51 -3.76
C ARG A 261 -11.82 -7.55 -3.97
N GLN A 262 -12.87 -7.21 -4.73
CA GLN A 262 -13.96 -8.14 -5.03
C GLN A 262 -13.46 -9.35 -5.81
N VAL A 263 -12.56 -9.13 -6.76
CA VAL A 263 -11.91 -10.20 -7.53
C VAL A 263 -11.16 -11.17 -6.62
N MET A 264 -10.34 -10.66 -5.69
CA MET A 264 -9.60 -11.50 -4.73
C MET A 264 -10.53 -12.24 -3.76
N ILE A 265 -11.66 -11.63 -3.34
CA ILE A 265 -12.63 -12.27 -2.46
C ILE A 265 -13.41 -13.38 -3.19
N ALA A 266 -13.72 -13.19 -4.47
CA ALA A 266 -14.46 -14.17 -5.26
C ALA A 266 -13.62 -15.39 -5.66
N ALA A 267 -12.30 -15.23 -5.79
CA ALA A 267 -11.38 -16.25 -6.26
C ALA A 267 -10.96 -17.25 -5.16
N GLU A 268 -10.65 -18.49 -5.55
CA GLU A 268 -10.08 -19.52 -4.66
C GLU A 268 -8.60 -19.23 -4.34
N ALA A 269 -7.91 -18.64 -5.30
CA ALA A 269 -6.52 -18.23 -5.17
C ALA A 269 -6.24 -16.99 -6.01
N THR A 270 -5.13 -16.34 -5.73
CA THR A 270 -4.65 -15.16 -6.46
C THR A 270 -3.21 -15.34 -6.91
N LEU A 271 -2.94 -15.13 -8.19
CA LEU A 271 -1.61 -14.92 -8.73
C LEU A 271 -1.38 -13.41 -8.86
N LEU A 272 -0.39 -12.87 -8.18
CA LEU A 272 -0.23 -11.43 -8.13
C LEU A 272 1.23 -10.95 -8.19
N ALA A 273 1.40 -9.71 -8.67
CA ALA A 273 2.66 -8.98 -8.57
C ALA A 273 2.95 -8.59 -7.12
N SER A 274 4.22 -8.67 -6.71
CA SER A 274 4.64 -8.22 -5.37
C SER A 274 4.36 -6.72 -5.17
N GLY A 275 3.80 -6.39 -4.01
CA GLY A 275 3.49 -5.00 -3.62
C GLY A 275 2.40 -4.95 -2.55
N THR A 276 1.74 -3.81 -2.44
CA THR A 276 0.60 -3.61 -1.52
C THR A 276 -0.55 -4.57 -1.80
N ALA A 277 -0.70 -5.03 -3.06
CA ALA A 277 -1.70 -6.02 -3.45
C ALA A 277 -1.59 -7.34 -2.67
N ALA A 278 -0.38 -7.75 -2.26
CA ALA A 278 -0.19 -8.95 -1.46
C ALA A 278 -0.78 -8.79 -0.03
N LEU A 279 -0.64 -7.60 0.57
CA LEU A 279 -1.29 -7.29 1.84
C LEU A 279 -2.81 -7.28 1.68
N GLU A 280 -3.31 -6.66 0.63
CA GLU A 280 -4.75 -6.62 0.35
C GLU A 280 -5.34 -8.02 0.12
N ALA A 281 -4.63 -8.90 -0.61
CA ALA A 281 -5.03 -10.29 -0.82
C ALA A 281 -5.07 -11.08 0.52
N MET A 282 -4.09 -10.89 1.40
CA MET A 282 -4.10 -11.45 2.76
C MET A 282 -5.33 -10.99 3.55
N LEU A 283 -5.64 -9.70 3.50
CA LEU A 283 -6.81 -9.13 4.19
C LEU A 283 -8.12 -9.64 3.60
N CYS A 284 -8.19 -9.83 2.27
CA CYS A 284 -9.31 -10.45 1.56
C CYS A 284 -9.41 -11.97 1.81
N LYS A 285 -8.49 -12.57 2.54
CA LYS A 285 -8.43 -14.02 2.80
C LYS A 285 -8.27 -14.85 1.51
N SER A 286 -7.59 -14.28 0.51
CA SER A 286 -7.30 -14.95 -0.76
C SER A 286 -5.93 -15.64 -0.68
N PRO A 287 -5.85 -16.97 -0.68
CA PRO A 287 -4.60 -17.70 -0.85
C PRO A 287 -3.86 -17.21 -2.08
N MET A 288 -2.54 -17.05 -2.01
CA MET A 288 -1.84 -16.39 -3.09
C MET A 288 -0.48 -16.99 -3.43
N VAL A 289 -0.06 -16.76 -4.66
CA VAL A 289 1.31 -16.93 -5.13
C VAL A 289 1.80 -15.58 -5.64
N VAL A 290 2.93 -15.11 -5.13
CA VAL A 290 3.52 -13.82 -5.47
C VAL A 290 4.55 -14.01 -6.56
N GLY A 291 4.32 -13.42 -7.75
CA GLY A 291 5.27 -13.38 -8.85
C GLY A 291 5.96 -12.03 -8.95
N TYR A 292 7.26 -12.01 -9.26
CA TYR A 292 7.95 -10.74 -9.51
C TYR A 292 9.07 -10.90 -10.53
N ARG A 293 9.04 -10.05 -11.57
CA ARG A 293 10.10 -9.92 -12.56
C ARG A 293 10.49 -8.48 -12.78
N MET A 294 11.76 -8.24 -12.95
CA MET A 294 12.33 -6.94 -13.31
C MET A 294 13.49 -7.13 -14.27
N LYS A 295 13.99 -6.02 -14.84
CA LYS A 295 15.18 -6.07 -15.71
C LYS A 295 16.35 -6.72 -14.96
N PRO A 296 17.16 -7.59 -15.62
CA PRO A 296 18.26 -8.31 -14.97
C PRO A 296 19.25 -7.41 -14.22
N PHE A 297 19.61 -6.27 -14.80
CA PHE A 297 20.47 -5.30 -14.16
C PHE A 297 19.86 -4.70 -12.86
N THR A 298 18.56 -4.39 -12.92
CA THR A 298 17.83 -3.89 -11.74
C THR A 298 17.77 -4.94 -10.64
N HIS A 299 17.54 -6.21 -11.00
CA HIS A 299 17.54 -7.32 -10.06
C HIS A 299 18.91 -7.52 -9.40
N PHE A 300 19.99 -7.52 -10.19
CA PHE A 300 21.35 -7.61 -9.67
C PHE A 300 21.65 -6.52 -8.61
N LEU A 301 21.19 -5.30 -8.89
CA LEU A 301 21.34 -4.19 -7.95
C LEU A 301 20.44 -4.34 -6.71
N ALA A 302 19.17 -4.71 -6.92
CA ALA A 302 18.21 -4.93 -5.85
C ALA A 302 18.68 -6.02 -4.87
N LYS A 303 19.19 -7.14 -5.37
CA LYS A 303 19.73 -8.25 -4.55
C LYS A 303 20.84 -7.82 -3.59
N ARG A 304 21.60 -6.76 -3.94
CA ARG A 304 22.67 -6.21 -3.08
C ARG A 304 22.18 -5.15 -2.10
N LEU A 305 21.10 -4.45 -2.45
CA LEU A 305 20.59 -3.30 -1.69
C LEU A 305 19.46 -3.68 -0.73
N VAL A 306 18.65 -4.67 -1.09
CA VAL A 306 17.54 -5.15 -0.26
C VAL A 306 18.11 -6.05 0.83
N LYS A 307 17.75 -5.76 2.08
CA LYS A 307 18.24 -6.44 3.28
C LYS A 307 17.19 -7.31 3.97
N THR A 308 16.03 -7.46 3.36
CA THR A 308 14.94 -8.26 3.90
C THR A 308 15.01 -9.69 3.41
N LYS A 309 14.57 -10.63 4.26
CA LYS A 309 14.51 -12.06 3.95
C LYS A 309 13.36 -12.35 2.96
N TYR A 310 12.29 -11.56 3.01
CA TYR A 310 11.08 -11.70 2.20
C TYR A 310 10.77 -10.40 1.46
N ILE A 311 9.99 -10.48 0.39
CA ILE A 311 9.58 -9.31 -0.40
C ILE A 311 8.10 -8.98 -0.26
N SER A 312 7.25 -9.95 0.06
CA SER A 312 5.82 -9.74 0.25
C SER A 312 5.50 -9.33 1.68
N LEU A 313 4.56 -8.41 1.84
CA LEU A 313 4.14 -7.93 3.15
C LEU A 313 3.57 -9.03 4.06
N PRO A 314 2.79 -10.02 3.56
CA PRO A 314 2.37 -11.15 4.39
C PRO A 314 3.53 -11.93 5.02
N ASN A 315 4.56 -12.26 4.25
CA ASN A 315 5.73 -12.98 4.74
C ASN A 315 6.56 -12.15 5.72
N LEU A 316 6.73 -10.85 5.43
CA LEU A 316 7.39 -9.92 6.34
C LEU A 316 6.64 -9.76 7.66
N LEU A 317 5.31 -9.70 7.60
CA LEU A 317 4.46 -9.57 8.78
C LEU A 317 4.45 -10.85 9.64
N ALA A 318 4.50 -12.00 8.98
CA ALA A 318 4.56 -13.31 9.63
C ALA A 318 5.96 -13.69 10.12
N ASP A 319 7.02 -13.04 9.59
CA ASP A 319 8.44 -13.42 9.72
C ASP A 319 8.72 -14.87 9.29
N GLU A 320 7.90 -15.38 8.37
CA GLU A 320 8.03 -16.73 7.80
C GLU A 320 7.60 -16.73 6.31
N MET A 321 7.97 -17.78 5.55
CA MET A 321 7.47 -17.96 4.18
C MET A 321 6.04 -18.52 4.22
N LEU A 322 5.09 -17.65 4.51
CA LEU A 322 3.67 -17.98 4.59
C LEU A 322 3.05 -18.19 3.20
N VAL A 323 3.49 -17.41 2.22
CA VAL A 323 3.06 -17.52 0.82
C VAL A 323 4.29 -17.67 -0.10
N PRO A 324 4.19 -18.43 -1.19
CA PRO A 324 5.29 -18.59 -2.16
C PRO A 324 5.66 -17.25 -2.81
N GLU A 325 6.96 -16.94 -2.87
CA GLU A 325 7.53 -15.80 -3.58
C GLU A 325 8.37 -16.29 -4.76
N MET A 326 7.82 -16.18 -5.96
CA MET A 326 8.42 -16.64 -7.20
C MET A 326 9.11 -15.46 -7.90
N ILE A 327 10.42 -15.33 -7.71
CA ILE A 327 11.18 -14.14 -8.13
C ILE A 327 12.07 -14.50 -9.32
N GLN A 328 12.06 -13.65 -10.36
CA GLN A 328 12.93 -13.75 -11.54
C GLN A 328 12.86 -15.14 -12.19
N GLU A 329 13.90 -15.96 -12.03
CA GLU A 329 14.02 -17.29 -12.61
C GLU A 329 13.01 -18.29 -12.03
N ASP A 330 12.50 -18.05 -10.83
CA ASP A 330 11.44 -18.88 -10.24
C ASP A 330 10.04 -18.46 -10.68
N CYS A 331 9.89 -17.24 -11.24
CA CYS A 331 8.62 -16.78 -11.81
C CYS A 331 8.37 -17.43 -13.19
N GLU A 332 8.41 -18.77 -13.24
CA GLU A 332 8.17 -19.59 -14.43
C GLU A 332 6.77 -20.19 -14.40
N PRO A 333 6.11 -20.33 -15.58
CA PRO A 333 4.73 -20.80 -15.65
C PRO A 333 4.48 -22.13 -14.94
N GLN A 334 5.36 -23.12 -15.10
CA GLN A 334 5.23 -24.44 -14.51
C GLN A 334 5.30 -24.37 -12.97
N LYS A 335 6.29 -23.65 -12.43
CA LYS A 335 6.45 -23.47 -10.99
C LYS A 335 5.27 -22.69 -10.38
N LEU A 336 4.80 -21.63 -11.07
CA LEU A 336 3.63 -20.86 -10.67
C LEU A 336 2.37 -21.72 -10.63
N ALA A 337 2.16 -22.54 -11.68
CA ALA A 337 1.02 -23.46 -11.76
C ALA A 337 1.07 -24.53 -10.68
N GLU A 338 2.24 -25.09 -10.37
CA GLU A 338 2.45 -26.05 -9.28
C GLU A 338 2.06 -25.45 -7.93
N GLN A 339 2.57 -24.24 -7.63
CA GLN A 339 2.25 -23.56 -6.37
C GLN A 339 0.76 -23.21 -6.26
N LEU A 340 0.14 -22.72 -7.33
CA LEU A 340 -1.29 -22.40 -7.34
C LEU A 340 -2.18 -23.63 -7.21
N SER A 341 -1.76 -24.78 -7.78
CA SER A 341 -2.50 -26.05 -7.69
C SER A 341 -2.73 -26.52 -6.25
N GLN A 342 -1.92 -26.07 -5.29
CA GLN A 342 -2.12 -26.39 -3.87
C GLN A 342 -3.37 -25.72 -3.28
N TYR A 343 -3.92 -24.72 -3.98
CA TYR A 343 -5.07 -23.94 -3.55
C TYR A 343 -6.29 -24.09 -4.45
N LEU A 344 -6.16 -24.76 -5.60
CA LEU A 344 -7.24 -24.89 -6.58
C LEU A 344 -7.91 -26.27 -6.48
N GLY A 345 -9.22 -26.30 -6.75
CA GLY A 345 -10.03 -27.51 -6.71
C GLY A 345 -10.62 -27.84 -5.34
N ASP A 346 -11.43 -28.90 -5.33
CA ASP A 346 -12.24 -29.30 -4.16
C ASP A 346 -11.72 -30.56 -3.45
N ASP A 347 -10.52 -31.02 -3.82
CA ASP A 347 -9.91 -32.13 -3.07
C ASP A 347 -9.54 -31.73 -1.64
N GLU A 348 -9.50 -32.70 -0.75
CA GLU A 348 -9.28 -32.51 0.70
C GLU A 348 -7.97 -31.75 1.00
N SER A 349 -6.94 -31.98 0.19
CA SER A 349 -5.63 -31.33 0.34
C SER A 349 -5.72 -29.84 0.03
N ALA A 350 -6.33 -29.46 -1.09
CA ALA A 350 -6.50 -28.07 -1.49
C ALA A 350 -7.40 -27.30 -0.50
N VAL A 351 -8.51 -27.89 -0.08
CA VAL A 351 -9.42 -27.32 0.91
C VAL A 351 -8.68 -27.09 2.24
N LYS A 352 -7.90 -28.06 2.70
CA LYS A 352 -7.10 -27.95 3.92
C LYS A 352 -6.03 -26.88 3.82
N SER A 353 -5.30 -26.81 2.69
CA SER A 353 -4.26 -25.81 2.44
C SER A 353 -4.84 -24.40 2.48
N ARG A 354 -5.96 -24.15 1.79
CA ARG A 354 -6.69 -22.88 1.84
C ARG A 354 -7.11 -22.54 3.28
N SER A 355 -7.70 -23.47 3.99
CA SER A 355 -8.21 -23.26 5.35
C SER A 355 -7.11 -22.88 6.34
N VAL A 356 -5.98 -23.57 6.32
CA VAL A 356 -4.82 -23.26 7.18
C VAL A 356 -4.28 -21.88 6.87
N LEU A 357 -4.11 -21.54 5.58
CA LEU A 357 -3.58 -20.23 5.18
C LEU A 357 -4.55 -19.09 5.56
N ILE A 358 -5.86 -19.27 5.33
CA ILE A 358 -6.89 -18.28 5.71
C ILE A 358 -6.91 -18.06 7.23
N GLN A 359 -6.70 -19.09 8.03
CA GLN A 359 -6.58 -18.94 9.48
C GLN A 359 -5.39 -18.05 9.84
N ARG A 360 -4.20 -18.29 9.26
CA ARG A 360 -3.00 -17.47 9.47
C ARG A 360 -3.25 -16.03 9.02
N PHE A 361 -3.86 -15.83 7.86
CA PHE A 361 -4.24 -14.51 7.36
C PHE A 361 -5.18 -13.77 8.33
N THR A 362 -6.08 -14.51 8.97
CA THR A 362 -7.01 -13.93 9.96
C THR A 362 -6.27 -13.49 11.23
N GLU A 363 -5.28 -14.24 11.68
CA GLU A 363 -4.43 -13.87 12.83
C GLU A 363 -3.63 -12.60 12.52
N LEU A 364 -2.98 -12.55 11.35
CA LEU A 364 -2.22 -11.39 10.92
C LEU A 364 -3.10 -10.16 10.66
N HIS A 365 -4.30 -10.36 10.14
CA HIS A 365 -5.28 -9.29 9.98
C HIS A 365 -5.63 -8.64 11.32
N LYS A 366 -5.98 -9.47 12.34
CA LYS A 366 -6.27 -8.99 13.70
C LYS A 366 -5.10 -8.23 14.32
N LEU A 367 -3.86 -8.64 14.02
CA LEU A 367 -2.66 -7.99 14.55
C LEU A 367 -2.53 -6.54 14.06
N ILE A 368 -2.97 -6.24 12.83
CA ILE A 368 -2.83 -4.91 12.22
C ILE A 368 -4.15 -4.13 12.12
N GLN A 369 -5.26 -4.70 12.59
CA GLN A 369 -6.56 -4.05 12.71
C GLN A 369 -6.65 -3.33 14.06
N CYS A 370 -6.33 -2.03 14.08
CA CYS A 370 -6.13 -1.29 15.33
C CYS A 370 -6.93 0.02 15.41
N ASP A 371 -7.87 0.28 14.48
CA ASP A 371 -8.50 1.60 14.30
C ASP A 371 -7.42 2.67 14.04
N ALA A 372 -6.70 2.51 12.94
CA ALA A 372 -5.50 3.26 12.60
C ALA A 372 -5.72 4.78 12.62
N ASP A 373 -6.89 5.27 12.19
CA ASP A 373 -7.20 6.69 12.20
C ASP A 373 -7.27 7.24 13.63
N THR A 374 -7.91 6.51 14.54
CA THR A 374 -7.98 6.88 15.97
C THR A 374 -6.59 6.79 16.62
N GLN A 375 -5.82 5.75 16.31
CA GLN A 375 -4.45 5.61 16.83
C GLN A 375 -3.51 6.72 16.32
N ALA A 376 -3.65 7.12 15.05
CA ALA A 376 -2.90 8.24 14.48
C ALA A 376 -3.30 9.56 15.15
N ALA A 377 -4.59 9.81 15.34
CA ALA A 377 -5.07 11.00 16.04
C ALA A 377 -4.56 11.05 17.49
N GLN A 378 -4.59 9.92 18.20
CA GLN A 378 -4.07 9.86 19.58
C GLN A 378 -2.56 10.15 19.63
N ALA A 379 -1.79 9.69 18.63
CA ALA A 379 -0.37 10.01 18.55
C ALA A 379 -0.11 11.54 18.37
N VAL A 380 -0.95 12.20 17.57
CA VAL A 380 -0.91 13.66 17.38
C VAL A 380 -1.26 14.38 18.69
N ILE A 381 -2.35 13.94 19.36
CA ILE A 381 -2.80 14.52 20.64
C ILE A 381 -1.70 14.38 21.70
N ASP A 382 -1.17 13.16 21.87
CA ASP A 382 -0.10 12.89 22.85
C ASP A 382 1.12 13.81 22.60
N LEU A 383 1.49 14.00 21.33
CA LEU A 383 2.59 14.90 20.97
C LEU A 383 2.25 16.37 21.28
N LEU A 384 1.01 16.82 20.99
CA LEU A 384 0.57 18.21 21.28
C LEU A 384 0.57 18.49 22.78
N GLU A 385 0.19 17.52 23.61
CA GLU A 385 0.08 17.63 25.06
C GLU A 385 1.42 17.53 25.80
N GLN A 386 2.46 16.95 25.15
CA GLN A 386 3.80 16.94 25.72
C GLN A 386 4.30 18.39 25.93
N LYS A 387 4.60 18.74 27.17
CA LYS A 387 5.25 20.03 27.50
C LYS A 387 6.60 20.07 26.77
N HIS A 388 6.94 21.25 26.24
CA HIS A 388 8.33 21.52 25.86
C HIS A 388 9.15 21.54 27.14
N ASP A 389 9.97 20.50 27.36
CA ASP A 389 11.05 20.55 28.35
C ASP A 389 12.18 21.47 27.86
#